data_eeb0cf123e965290e2f51aa91a33555d
#
_entry.id   eeb0cf123e965290e2f51aa91a33555d
#
_cell.length_a   1.000
_cell.length_b   1.000
_cell.length_c   1.000
_cell.angle_alpha   90.00
_cell.angle_beta   90.00
_cell.angle_gamma   90.00
#
_symmetry.space_group_name_H-M   'P 1'
#
loop_
_entity.id
_entity.type
_entity.pdbx_description
1 polymer ?
#
loop_
_entity_poly.entity_id
_entity_poly.type
_entity_poly.pdbx_seq_one_letter_code
_entity_poly.pdbx_strand_id
1 'polypeptide(L)'
;MNAKELINDSFPPLTTDDTGLKALSWMEEFRLEHLPLVEQTNYIGLVSEQDILKLSALDQPLSQQKLSVIRPYVRAGQPVFEVVRTMSNDKLTIIPILDDDNHYMGVITLQDILKYYADSGIFEDANGVVVLEMSPKSYSMTEIARIIESEDGRIMSAYVTPNPRNETIDLTVKINHITLLNIKTQVALGDYIKVGKNFFNFKTQRSKQASIILSSIHY
;
A
#
# COMPACT_ATOMS: atom_id res chain seq x y z
N MET A 1 -8.11 9.87 -6.16
CA MET A 1 -7.96 8.76 -7.10
C MET A 1 -8.86 7.61 -6.71
N ASN A 2 -9.62 7.11 -7.65
CA ASN A 2 -10.60 6.04 -7.46
C ASN A 2 -10.10 4.74 -8.09
N ALA A 3 -10.68 3.61 -7.70
CA ALA A 3 -10.31 2.29 -8.20
C ALA A 3 -10.37 2.20 -9.74
N LYS A 4 -11.34 2.86 -10.37
CA LYS A 4 -11.48 2.90 -11.83
C LYS A 4 -10.18 3.32 -12.57
N GLU A 5 -9.39 4.20 -11.97
CA GLU A 5 -8.18 4.76 -12.59
C GLU A 5 -6.99 3.77 -12.57
N LEU A 6 -7.12 2.67 -11.82
CA LEU A 6 -6.09 1.62 -11.68
C LEU A 6 -6.47 0.30 -12.36
N ILE A 7 -7.65 0.25 -13.01
CA ILE A 7 -8.10 -0.99 -13.65
C ILE A 7 -7.08 -1.45 -14.68
N ASN A 8 -6.72 -2.72 -14.57
CA ASN A 8 -5.88 -3.43 -15.51
C ASN A 8 -6.76 -4.43 -16.28
N ASP A 9 -6.84 -4.29 -17.58
CA ASP A 9 -7.60 -5.13 -18.49
C ASP A 9 -6.72 -6.13 -19.26
N SER A 10 -5.42 -6.19 -18.93
CA SER A 10 -4.48 -7.12 -19.55
C SER A 10 -4.71 -8.58 -19.15
N PHE A 11 -5.48 -8.81 -18.09
CA PHE A 11 -5.79 -10.14 -17.58
C PHE A 11 -7.22 -10.53 -17.97
N PRO A 12 -7.40 -11.49 -18.92
CA PRO A 12 -8.73 -11.97 -19.23
C PRO A 12 -9.33 -12.73 -18.02
N PRO A 13 -10.61 -12.55 -17.72
CA PRO A 13 -11.27 -13.35 -16.70
C PRO A 13 -11.44 -14.80 -17.18
N LEU A 14 -11.49 -15.74 -16.24
CA LEU A 14 -11.96 -17.09 -16.52
C LEU A 14 -13.46 -17.07 -16.80
N THR A 15 -13.88 -17.96 -17.69
CA THR A 15 -15.28 -18.27 -17.93
C THR A 15 -15.64 -19.64 -17.35
N THR A 16 -16.92 -19.92 -17.23
CA THR A 16 -17.40 -21.23 -16.74
C THR A 16 -17.07 -22.38 -17.70
N ASP A 17 -16.77 -22.09 -18.98
CA ASP A 17 -16.37 -23.08 -20.00
C ASP A 17 -14.85 -23.37 -19.97
N ASP A 18 -14.08 -22.56 -19.27
CA ASP A 18 -12.65 -22.78 -19.11
C ASP A 18 -12.37 -23.97 -18.18
N THR A 19 -11.19 -24.57 -18.33
CA THR A 19 -10.77 -25.72 -17.54
C THR A 19 -9.87 -25.33 -16.39
N GLY A 20 -9.74 -26.20 -15.39
CA GLY A 20 -8.79 -26.02 -14.30
C GLY A 20 -7.33 -25.94 -14.79
N LEU A 21 -6.97 -26.70 -15.82
CA LEU A 21 -5.65 -26.64 -16.45
C LEU A 21 -5.34 -25.24 -17.02
N LYS A 22 -6.33 -24.65 -17.73
CA LYS A 22 -6.19 -23.30 -18.25
C LYS A 22 -6.03 -22.28 -17.12
N ALA A 23 -6.81 -22.41 -16.05
CA ALA A 23 -6.72 -21.54 -14.89
C ALA A 23 -5.32 -21.57 -14.26
N LEU A 24 -4.77 -22.77 -14.02
CA LEU A 24 -3.42 -22.95 -13.47
C LEU A 24 -2.34 -22.39 -14.40
N SER A 25 -2.47 -22.62 -15.71
CA SER A 25 -1.53 -22.06 -16.70
C SER A 25 -1.50 -20.53 -16.66
N TRP A 26 -2.66 -19.89 -16.55
CA TRP A 26 -2.74 -18.43 -16.46
C TRP A 26 -2.23 -17.90 -15.12
N MET A 27 -2.52 -18.59 -14.01
CA MET A 27 -1.99 -18.23 -12.70
C MET A 27 -0.45 -18.25 -12.70
N GLU A 28 0.15 -19.26 -13.34
CA GLU A 28 1.61 -19.35 -13.51
C GLU A 28 2.16 -18.24 -14.42
N GLU A 29 1.56 -18.06 -15.62
CA GLU A 29 1.98 -17.07 -16.60
C GLU A 29 1.94 -15.64 -16.05
N PHE A 30 0.85 -15.27 -15.38
CA PHE A 30 0.66 -13.94 -14.82
C PHE A 30 1.17 -13.78 -13.39
N ARG A 31 1.66 -14.87 -12.77
CA ARG A 31 2.12 -14.91 -11.38
C ARG A 31 1.04 -14.45 -10.39
N LEU A 32 -0.15 -14.96 -10.57
CA LEU A 32 -1.33 -14.67 -9.76
C LEU A 32 -1.78 -15.92 -9.02
N GLU A 33 -2.15 -15.79 -7.76
CA GLU A 33 -2.74 -16.88 -6.96
C GLU A 33 -4.28 -16.92 -7.07
N HIS A 34 -4.88 -15.92 -7.72
CA HIS A 34 -6.32 -15.78 -7.89
C HIS A 34 -6.67 -15.30 -9.27
N LEU A 35 -7.79 -15.79 -9.82
CA LEU A 35 -8.36 -15.30 -11.09
C LEU A 35 -9.85 -15.02 -10.93
N PRO A 36 -10.39 -13.97 -11.59
CA PRO A 36 -11.81 -13.69 -11.60
C PRO A 36 -12.53 -14.70 -12.51
N LEU A 37 -13.66 -15.21 -12.05
CA LEU A 37 -14.58 -16.01 -12.81
C LEU A 37 -15.76 -15.12 -13.21
N VAL A 38 -15.99 -14.99 -14.51
CA VAL A 38 -16.98 -14.06 -15.07
C VAL A 38 -17.78 -14.77 -16.17
N GLU A 39 -19.07 -14.55 -16.18
CA GLU A 39 -19.94 -15.01 -17.26
C GLU A 39 -20.53 -13.79 -17.97
N GLN A 40 -20.13 -13.58 -19.22
CA GLN A 40 -20.40 -12.34 -19.97
C GLN A 40 -19.85 -11.11 -19.22
N THR A 41 -20.71 -10.34 -18.56
CA THR A 41 -20.34 -9.20 -17.69
C THR A 41 -20.61 -9.49 -16.22
N ASN A 42 -21.18 -10.65 -15.90
CA ASN A 42 -21.57 -10.99 -14.53
C ASN A 42 -20.39 -11.59 -13.77
N TYR A 43 -19.95 -10.92 -12.73
CA TYR A 43 -18.92 -11.42 -11.84
C TYR A 43 -19.46 -12.53 -10.93
N ILE A 44 -18.95 -13.75 -11.10
CA ILE A 44 -19.33 -14.92 -10.31
C ILE A 44 -18.54 -14.96 -9.00
N GLY A 45 -17.22 -14.76 -9.07
CA GLY A 45 -16.35 -14.77 -7.90
C GLY A 45 -14.86 -14.84 -8.27
N LEU A 46 -14.00 -14.90 -7.26
CA LEU A 46 -12.58 -15.21 -7.37
C LEU A 46 -12.35 -16.69 -7.10
N VAL A 47 -11.48 -17.27 -7.90
CA VAL A 47 -11.02 -18.65 -7.78
C VAL A 47 -9.54 -18.60 -7.38
N SER A 48 -9.17 -19.34 -6.33
CA SER A 48 -7.78 -19.48 -5.93
C SER A 48 -7.12 -20.69 -6.60
N GLU A 49 -5.78 -20.67 -6.71
CA GLU A 49 -5.00 -21.82 -7.14
C GLU A 49 -5.32 -23.06 -6.29
N GLN A 50 -5.45 -22.88 -4.97
CA GLN A 50 -5.78 -23.96 -4.06
C GLN A 50 -7.16 -24.59 -4.31
N ASP A 51 -8.14 -23.79 -4.75
CA ASP A 51 -9.47 -24.30 -5.07
C ASP A 51 -9.47 -25.08 -6.38
N ILE A 52 -8.70 -24.61 -7.38
CA ILE A 52 -8.50 -25.34 -8.63
C ILE A 52 -7.81 -26.69 -8.38
N LEU A 53 -6.77 -26.73 -7.58
CA LEU A 53 -6.03 -27.97 -7.27
C LEU A 53 -6.87 -29.03 -6.53
N LYS A 54 -8.00 -28.65 -5.94
CA LYS A 54 -8.94 -29.57 -5.29
C LYS A 54 -9.98 -30.17 -6.25
N LEU A 55 -10.03 -29.71 -7.50
CA LEU A 55 -10.97 -30.22 -8.48
C LEU A 55 -10.68 -31.68 -8.84
N SER A 56 -11.72 -32.45 -9.08
CA SER A 56 -11.60 -33.89 -9.39
C SER A 56 -11.11 -34.15 -10.80
N ALA A 57 -11.35 -33.21 -11.73
CA ALA A 57 -10.99 -33.33 -13.14
C ALA A 57 -10.59 -31.96 -13.71
N LEU A 58 -9.29 -31.70 -13.77
CA LEU A 58 -8.73 -30.41 -14.20
C LEU A 58 -8.93 -30.12 -15.70
N ASP A 59 -9.17 -31.14 -16.49
CA ASP A 59 -9.40 -31.07 -17.94
C ASP A 59 -10.86 -30.80 -18.33
N GLN A 60 -11.78 -30.86 -17.38
CA GLN A 60 -13.20 -30.59 -17.61
C GLN A 60 -13.52 -29.10 -17.35
N PRO A 61 -14.59 -28.58 -18.00
CA PRO A 61 -15.07 -27.23 -17.76
C PRO A 61 -15.38 -26.95 -16.29
N LEU A 62 -15.07 -25.74 -15.83
CA LEU A 62 -15.34 -25.30 -14.46
C LEU A 62 -16.83 -25.37 -14.10
N SER A 63 -17.73 -25.19 -15.10
CA SER A 63 -19.18 -25.36 -14.95
C SER A 63 -19.63 -26.76 -14.50
N GLN A 64 -18.81 -27.77 -14.77
CA GLN A 64 -19.09 -29.16 -14.41
C GLN A 64 -18.44 -29.58 -13.09
N GLN A 65 -17.74 -28.68 -12.43
CA GLN A 65 -16.99 -28.94 -11.21
C GLN A 65 -17.67 -28.28 -10.00
N LYS A 66 -17.46 -28.88 -8.84
CA LYS A 66 -17.84 -28.25 -7.57
C LYS A 66 -16.75 -27.25 -7.16
N LEU A 67 -16.81 -26.06 -7.76
CA LEU A 67 -15.84 -25.01 -7.51
C LEU A 67 -16.24 -24.17 -6.30
N SER A 68 -15.31 -23.96 -5.39
CA SER A 68 -15.47 -22.98 -4.31
C SER A 68 -15.01 -21.62 -4.81
N VAL A 69 -15.84 -20.60 -4.62
CA VAL A 69 -15.52 -19.22 -4.99
C VAL A 69 -15.80 -18.27 -3.84
N ILE A 70 -14.95 -17.29 -3.67
CA ILE A 70 -15.22 -16.14 -2.80
C ILE A 70 -15.65 -14.96 -3.68
N ARG A 71 -16.32 -13.96 -3.12
CA ARG A 71 -16.82 -12.82 -3.92
C ARG A 71 -16.34 -11.45 -3.41
N PRO A 72 -15.05 -11.26 -3.16
CA PRO A 72 -14.52 -9.95 -2.88
C PRO A 72 -14.54 -9.08 -4.14
N TYR A 73 -14.87 -7.82 -3.99
CA TYR A 73 -14.81 -6.83 -5.06
C TYR A 73 -14.71 -5.43 -4.47
N VAL A 74 -14.34 -4.46 -5.32
CA VAL A 74 -14.40 -3.03 -5.02
C VAL A 74 -15.18 -2.34 -6.14
N ARG A 75 -15.95 -1.31 -5.81
CA ARG A 75 -16.64 -0.52 -6.82
C ARG A 75 -15.70 0.49 -7.48
N ALA A 76 -15.91 0.73 -8.76
CA ALA A 76 -15.09 1.63 -9.57
C ALA A 76 -14.95 3.04 -8.98
N GLY A 77 -15.99 3.55 -8.31
CA GLY A 77 -16.01 4.85 -7.67
C GLY A 77 -15.35 4.91 -6.28
N GLN A 78 -14.99 3.77 -5.68
CA GLN A 78 -14.38 3.74 -4.36
C GLN A 78 -12.91 4.22 -4.40
N PRO A 79 -12.42 4.85 -3.31
CA PRO A 79 -11.04 5.30 -3.23
C PRO A 79 -10.07 4.09 -3.20
N VAL A 80 -8.84 4.30 -3.67
CA VAL A 80 -7.78 3.27 -3.70
C VAL A 80 -7.51 2.66 -2.32
N PHE A 81 -7.75 3.39 -1.23
CA PHE A 81 -7.65 2.87 0.14
C PHE A 81 -8.55 1.64 0.38
N GLU A 82 -9.75 1.63 -0.20
CA GLU A 82 -10.65 0.47 -0.10
C GLU A 82 -10.09 -0.75 -0.85
N VAL A 83 -9.44 -0.53 -1.99
CA VAL A 83 -8.74 -1.57 -2.74
C VAL A 83 -7.66 -2.21 -1.87
N VAL A 84 -6.77 -1.39 -1.31
CA VAL A 84 -5.67 -1.86 -0.44
C VAL A 84 -6.22 -2.57 0.80
N ARG A 85 -7.26 -2.02 1.44
CA ARG A 85 -7.87 -2.61 2.63
C ARG A 85 -8.47 -3.98 2.35
N THR A 86 -9.25 -4.12 1.28
CA THR A 86 -9.90 -5.39 0.91
C THR A 86 -8.84 -6.43 0.53
N MET A 87 -7.88 -6.07 -0.31
CA MET A 87 -6.81 -7.00 -0.71
C MET A 87 -5.98 -7.47 0.50
N SER A 88 -5.68 -6.58 1.45
CA SER A 88 -4.93 -6.92 2.65
C SER A 88 -5.71 -7.84 3.59
N ASN A 89 -6.99 -7.55 3.85
CA ASN A 89 -7.82 -8.32 4.75
C ASN A 89 -8.06 -9.74 4.24
N ASP A 90 -8.32 -9.88 2.95
CA ASP A 90 -8.66 -11.13 2.31
C ASP A 90 -7.44 -11.85 1.71
N LYS A 91 -6.24 -11.28 1.88
CA LYS A 91 -4.95 -11.80 1.37
C LYS A 91 -4.98 -12.09 -0.14
N LEU A 92 -5.51 -11.14 -0.90
CA LEU A 92 -5.70 -11.29 -2.34
C LEU A 92 -4.48 -10.77 -3.12
N THR A 93 -4.14 -11.46 -4.20
CA THR A 93 -3.15 -10.98 -5.18
C THR A 93 -3.76 -10.06 -6.22
N ILE A 94 -5.08 -10.10 -6.37
CA ILE A 94 -5.86 -9.34 -7.35
C ILE A 94 -7.25 -9.08 -6.78
N ILE A 95 -7.86 -7.95 -7.14
CA ILE A 95 -9.23 -7.61 -6.74
C ILE A 95 -10.07 -7.22 -7.96
N PRO A 96 -11.23 -7.85 -8.18
CA PRO A 96 -12.17 -7.45 -9.22
C PRO A 96 -12.81 -6.10 -8.93
N ILE A 97 -12.99 -5.32 -9.99
CA ILE A 97 -13.67 -4.03 -9.95
C ILE A 97 -15.00 -4.15 -10.67
N LEU A 98 -16.05 -3.69 -10.01
CA LEU A 98 -17.40 -3.67 -10.54
C LEU A 98 -17.91 -2.25 -10.72
N ASP A 99 -18.79 -2.04 -11.71
CA ASP A 99 -19.56 -0.81 -11.83
C ASP A 99 -20.72 -0.76 -10.82
N ASP A 100 -21.54 0.29 -10.92
CA ASP A 100 -22.70 0.46 -10.03
C ASP A 100 -23.82 -0.56 -10.30
N ASP A 101 -23.88 -1.12 -11.51
CA ASP A 101 -24.81 -2.15 -11.93
C ASP A 101 -24.31 -3.58 -11.64
N ASN A 102 -23.17 -3.72 -10.97
CA ASN A 102 -22.45 -4.95 -10.64
C ASN A 102 -21.85 -5.69 -11.85
N HIS A 103 -21.62 -5.01 -12.98
CA HIS A 103 -20.87 -5.58 -14.08
C HIS A 103 -19.37 -5.55 -13.80
N TYR A 104 -18.70 -6.60 -14.21
CA TYR A 104 -17.25 -6.73 -14.16
C TYR A 104 -16.58 -5.74 -15.12
N MET A 105 -15.64 -4.97 -14.61
CA MET A 105 -14.90 -3.97 -15.38
C MET A 105 -13.44 -4.32 -15.63
N GLY A 106 -12.89 -5.24 -14.85
CA GLY A 106 -11.47 -5.59 -14.85
C GLY A 106 -10.97 -5.84 -13.44
N VAL A 107 -9.66 -5.83 -13.27
CA VAL A 107 -9.02 -6.11 -11.99
C VAL A 107 -7.99 -5.05 -11.62
N ILE A 108 -7.61 -5.03 -10.35
CA ILE A 108 -6.42 -4.34 -9.86
C ILE A 108 -5.53 -5.39 -9.20
N THR A 109 -4.25 -5.42 -9.56
CA THR A 109 -3.25 -6.29 -8.95
C THR A 109 -2.46 -5.58 -7.86
N LEU A 110 -1.74 -6.34 -7.03
CA LEU A 110 -0.77 -5.76 -6.09
C LEU A 110 0.32 -4.94 -6.80
N GLN A 111 0.69 -5.33 -8.02
CA GLN A 111 1.69 -4.60 -8.82
C GLN A 111 1.14 -3.25 -9.27
N ASP A 112 -0.13 -3.16 -9.66
CA ASP A 112 -0.77 -1.90 -10.05
C ASP A 112 -0.82 -0.92 -8.86
N ILE A 113 -1.12 -1.42 -7.66
CA ILE A 113 -1.09 -0.64 -6.42
C ILE A 113 0.32 -0.14 -6.12
N LEU A 114 1.31 -1.04 -6.19
CA LEU A 114 2.71 -0.68 -5.92
C LEU A 114 3.21 0.38 -6.93
N LYS A 115 2.90 0.19 -8.20
CA LYS A 115 3.22 1.14 -9.27
C LYS A 115 2.57 2.50 -9.00
N TYR A 116 1.29 2.52 -8.67
CA TYR A 116 0.58 3.75 -8.32
C TYR A 116 1.28 4.54 -7.21
N TYR A 117 1.62 3.87 -6.11
CA TYR A 117 2.32 4.54 -5.01
C TYR A 117 3.74 4.96 -5.41
N ALA A 118 4.45 4.18 -6.22
CA ALA A 118 5.76 4.55 -6.74
C ALA A 118 5.68 5.81 -7.61
N ASP A 119 4.72 5.87 -8.52
CA ASP A 119 4.53 6.99 -9.46
C ASP A 119 3.95 8.25 -8.77
N SER A 120 3.37 8.12 -7.58
CA SER A 120 2.79 9.25 -6.83
C SER A 120 3.82 10.21 -6.22
N GLY A 121 5.12 9.96 -6.39
CA GLY A 121 6.19 10.75 -5.79
C GLY A 121 6.39 10.52 -4.28
N ILE A 122 5.55 9.67 -3.64
CA ILE A 122 5.70 9.35 -2.22
C ILE A 122 7.06 8.71 -1.94
N PHE A 123 7.61 7.96 -2.91
CA PHE A 123 8.90 7.28 -2.79
C PHE A 123 10.05 7.98 -3.53
N GLU A 124 9.79 9.10 -4.23
CA GLU A 124 10.86 9.91 -4.82
C GLU A 124 11.85 10.39 -3.76
N ASP A 125 13.07 10.70 -4.18
CA ASP A 125 14.16 11.09 -3.28
C ASP A 125 13.74 12.28 -2.39
N ALA A 126 13.33 11.94 -1.17
CA ALA A 126 13.14 12.93 -0.12
C ALA A 126 14.50 13.18 0.53
N ASN A 127 14.77 14.44 0.80
CA ASN A 127 15.97 14.80 1.53
C ASN A 127 15.90 14.37 3.00
N GLY A 128 14.72 13.89 3.48
CA GLY A 128 14.61 13.27 4.79
C GLY A 128 13.26 12.72 5.19
N VAL A 129 13.34 11.70 6.02
CA VAL A 129 12.20 11.12 6.71
C VAL A 129 12.42 11.29 8.21
N VAL A 130 11.43 11.85 8.88
CA VAL A 130 11.42 12.04 10.35
C VAL A 130 10.29 11.18 10.91
N VAL A 131 10.60 10.42 11.96
CA VAL A 131 9.59 9.67 12.72
C VAL A 131 9.52 10.28 14.12
N LEU A 132 8.32 10.73 14.50
CA LEU A 132 8.03 11.36 15.77
C LEU A 132 7.13 10.43 16.59
N GLU A 133 7.64 9.93 17.72
CA GLU A 133 6.85 9.20 18.70
C GLU A 133 6.20 10.19 19.66
N MET A 134 4.89 10.08 19.86
CA MET A 134 4.13 10.97 20.74
C MET A 134 2.89 10.31 21.32
N SER A 135 2.34 10.90 22.38
CA SER A 135 1.01 10.48 22.84
C SER A 135 -0.07 10.90 21.83
N PRO A 136 -1.16 10.13 21.67
CA PRO A 136 -2.26 10.52 20.81
C PRO A 136 -2.85 11.89 21.16
N LYS A 137 -2.78 12.29 22.43
CA LYS A 137 -3.29 13.60 22.92
C LYS A 137 -2.40 14.76 22.50
N SER A 138 -1.08 14.52 22.33
CA SER A 138 -0.13 15.55 21.91
C SER A 138 -0.01 15.69 20.39
N TYR A 139 -0.75 14.89 19.62
CA TYR A 139 -0.72 14.95 18.16
C TYR A 139 -1.37 16.24 17.65
N SER A 140 -0.56 17.07 17.01
CA SER A 140 -1.01 18.26 16.32
C SER A 140 -0.24 18.44 15.00
N MET A 141 -0.88 18.10 13.88
CA MET A 141 -0.28 18.30 12.56
C MET A 141 0.03 19.78 12.30
N THR A 142 -0.78 20.70 12.80
CA THR A 142 -0.58 22.15 12.66
C THR A 142 0.75 22.59 13.30
N GLU A 143 1.03 22.10 14.51
CA GLU A 143 2.28 22.44 15.22
C GLU A 143 3.50 21.85 14.52
N ILE A 144 3.38 20.60 14.06
CA ILE A 144 4.46 19.91 13.34
C ILE A 144 4.74 20.59 12.00
N ALA A 145 3.69 20.96 11.25
CA ALA A 145 3.82 21.71 10.01
C ALA A 145 4.50 23.06 10.26
N ARG A 146 4.09 23.80 11.28
CA ARG A 146 4.69 25.08 11.66
C ARG A 146 6.20 24.95 11.96
N ILE A 147 6.59 23.90 12.69
CA ILE A 147 8.02 23.65 13.00
C ILE A 147 8.79 23.35 11.70
N ILE A 148 8.25 22.52 10.82
CA ILE A 148 8.93 22.14 9.58
C ILE A 148 9.03 23.33 8.63
N GLU A 149 7.97 24.11 8.47
CA GLU A 149 7.92 25.28 7.57
C GLU A 149 8.77 26.43 8.09
N SER A 150 8.95 26.59 9.42
CA SER A 150 9.86 27.59 9.99
C SER A 150 11.34 27.38 9.63
N GLU A 151 11.69 26.18 9.17
CA GLU A 151 13.01 25.78 8.71
C GLU A 151 13.06 25.61 7.16
N ASP A 152 12.18 26.28 6.44
CA ASP A 152 12.04 26.22 4.98
C ASP A 152 11.73 24.80 4.43
N GLY A 153 11.33 23.87 5.31
CA GLY A 153 10.93 22.53 4.93
C GLY A 153 9.49 22.49 4.40
N ARG A 154 9.18 21.52 3.54
CA ARG A 154 7.82 21.22 3.09
C ARG A 154 7.49 19.76 3.35
N ILE A 155 6.32 19.50 3.89
CA ILE A 155 5.81 18.14 4.09
C ILE A 155 5.37 17.59 2.73
N MET A 156 6.02 16.51 2.29
CA MET A 156 5.68 15.79 1.06
C MET A 156 4.64 14.71 1.31
N SER A 157 4.77 14.00 2.44
CA SER A 157 3.78 13.05 2.91
C SER A 157 3.88 12.89 4.42
N ALA A 158 2.76 12.50 5.04
CA ALA A 158 2.72 12.17 6.47
C ALA A 158 1.70 11.05 6.71
N TYR A 159 2.03 10.15 7.62
CA TYR A 159 1.10 9.12 8.08
C TYR A 159 1.36 8.75 9.53
N VAL A 160 0.29 8.31 10.20
CA VAL A 160 0.31 7.93 11.60
C VAL A 160 0.18 6.42 11.70
N THR A 161 1.06 5.78 12.49
CA THR A 161 0.95 4.37 12.85
C THR A 161 0.78 4.21 14.35
N PRO A 162 -0.16 3.37 14.82
CA PRO A 162 -0.25 3.04 16.24
C PRO A 162 1.00 2.29 16.70
N ASN A 163 1.53 2.63 17.87
CA ASN A 163 2.58 1.87 18.54
C ASN A 163 1.97 1.12 19.74
N PRO A 164 1.56 -0.14 19.57
CA PRO A 164 0.85 -0.87 20.62
C PRO A 164 1.71 -1.18 21.86
N ARG A 165 3.03 -1.03 21.76
CA ARG A 165 3.94 -1.32 22.89
C ARG A 165 3.91 -0.25 23.98
N ASN A 166 3.66 1.01 23.59
CA ASN A 166 3.82 2.17 24.47
C ASN A 166 2.54 3.02 24.57
N GLU A 167 1.42 2.58 23.96
CA GLU A 167 0.19 3.37 23.84
C GLU A 167 0.44 4.76 23.19
N THR A 168 1.48 4.83 22.35
CA THR A 168 1.88 6.02 21.60
C THR A 168 1.50 5.87 20.13
N ILE A 169 1.70 6.93 19.37
CA ILE A 169 1.66 6.93 17.91
C ILE A 169 3.00 7.35 17.35
N ASP A 170 3.35 6.76 16.23
CA ASP A 170 4.49 7.17 15.41
C ASP A 170 3.98 7.96 14.22
N LEU A 171 4.29 9.24 14.16
CA LEU A 171 4.06 10.07 12.99
C LEU A 171 5.31 10.04 12.10
N THR A 172 5.18 9.44 10.92
CA THR A 172 6.22 9.47 9.90
C THR A 172 5.95 10.63 8.95
N VAL A 173 6.93 11.53 8.81
CA VAL A 173 6.85 12.69 7.93
C VAL A 173 8.00 12.67 6.95
N LYS A 174 7.67 12.79 5.67
CA LYS A 174 8.61 12.94 4.58
C LYS A 174 8.73 14.41 4.19
N ILE A 175 9.95 14.94 4.09
CA ILE A 175 10.25 16.36 3.93
C ILE A 175 11.14 16.54 2.70
N ASN A 176 10.86 17.57 1.89
CA ASN A 176 11.60 17.87 0.64
C ASN A 176 13.00 18.43 0.85
N HIS A 177 13.23 19.16 1.94
CA HIS A 177 14.51 19.81 2.25
C HIS A 177 14.78 19.72 3.76
N ILE A 178 16.06 19.57 4.15
CA ILE A 178 16.37 19.39 5.57
C ILE A 178 17.53 20.27 6.01
N THR A 179 17.23 21.09 7.03
CA THR A 179 18.15 21.40 8.11
C THR A 179 17.70 20.61 9.34
N LEU A 180 17.91 19.28 9.31
CA LEU A 180 17.44 18.33 10.35
C LEU A 180 17.84 18.70 11.78
N LEU A 181 18.96 19.38 11.94
CA LEU A 181 19.48 19.73 13.26
C LEU A 181 18.52 20.68 14.00
N ASN A 182 17.97 21.66 13.29
CA ASN A 182 17.08 22.66 13.88
C ASN A 182 15.70 22.08 14.17
N ILE A 183 15.16 21.25 13.26
CA ILE A 183 13.89 20.55 13.48
C ILE A 183 13.99 19.65 14.71
N LYS A 184 15.08 18.89 14.87
CA LYS A 184 15.31 18.06 16.07
C LYS A 184 15.32 18.89 17.34
N THR A 185 15.96 20.04 17.34
CA THR A 185 16.05 20.91 18.51
C THR A 185 14.70 21.50 18.87
N GLN A 186 13.93 21.95 17.90
CA GLN A 186 12.58 22.50 18.13
C GLN A 186 11.56 21.42 18.56
N VAL A 187 11.65 20.22 17.97
CA VAL A 187 10.82 19.08 18.37
C VAL A 187 11.17 18.57 19.75
N ALA A 188 12.46 18.60 20.14
CA ALA A 188 12.90 18.21 21.49
C ALA A 188 12.52 19.22 22.58
N LEU A 189 12.25 20.48 22.23
CA LEU A 189 11.75 21.51 23.15
C LEU A 189 10.23 21.44 23.34
N GLY A 190 9.50 20.67 22.51
CA GLY A 190 8.10 20.36 22.68
C GLY A 190 7.90 19.02 23.40
N ASP A 191 6.64 18.66 23.70
CA ASP A 191 6.26 17.41 24.37
C ASP A 191 6.46 16.14 23.49
N TYR A 192 7.30 16.19 22.45
CA TYR A 192 7.58 15.12 21.52
C TYR A 192 8.75 14.27 21.97
N ILE A 193 8.51 13.04 22.35
CA ILE A 193 9.38 12.25 23.23
C ILE A 193 10.55 11.55 22.53
N LYS A 194 10.54 11.29 21.21
CA LYS A 194 11.68 10.68 20.51
C LYS A 194 11.67 10.91 19.00
N VAL A 195 12.82 11.26 18.45
CA VAL A 195 13.13 11.10 17.02
C VAL A 195 13.74 9.72 16.84
N GLY A 196 13.10 8.85 16.06
CA GLY A 196 13.56 7.48 15.82
C GLY A 196 15.00 7.43 15.27
N LYS A 197 15.84 6.56 15.86
CA LYS A 197 17.28 6.48 15.56
C LYS A 197 17.65 5.89 14.19
N ASN A 198 16.73 5.32 13.39
CA ASN A 198 17.09 4.36 12.34
C ASN A 198 16.64 4.66 10.90
N PHE A 199 16.18 5.85 10.56
CA PHE A 199 15.78 6.16 9.18
C PHE A 199 16.48 7.40 8.62
N PHE A 200 17.81 7.35 8.54
CA PHE A 200 18.59 8.36 7.82
C PHE A 200 19.34 7.68 6.67
N ASN A 201 18.78 7.74 5.47
CA ASN A 201 19.53 7.47 4.25
C ASN A 201 20.14 8.78 3.78
N PHE A 202 21.34 9.10 4.26
CA PHE A 202 22.13 10.19 3.73
C PHE A 202 22.79 9.77 2.41
N LYS A 203 22.17 10.09 1.28
CA LYS A 203 22.89 10.29 0.04
C LYS A 203 23.17 11.80 -0.12
N THR A 204 23.98 12.36 0.71
CA THR A 204 24.60 13.67 0.44
C THR A 204 26.11 13.52 0.38
N GLN A 205 26.64 13.69 -0.82
CA GLN A 205 28.06 13.84 -1.09
C GLN A 205 28.64 15.17 -0.56
N ARG A 206 28.17 15.75 0.54
CA ARG A 206 28.77 16.94 1.16
C ARG A 206 28.39 17.05 2.62
N SER A 207 29.11 16.40 3.51
CA SER A 207 29.62 16.98 4.74
C SER A 207 30.30 15.93 5.66
N LYS A 208 31.61 15.91 5.62
CA LYS A 208 32.43 15.28 6.67
C LYS A 208 32.27 15.96 8.05
N GLN A 209 31.45 16.99 8.18
CA GLN A 209 31.25 17.74 9.42
C GLN A 209 30.07 17.24 10.26
N ALA A 210 29.10 16.51 9.69
CA ALA A 210 27.95 16.03 10.48
C ALA A 210 28.24 14.81 11.37
N SER A 211 29.31 14.06 11.11
CA SER A 211 29.67 12.88 11.94
C SER A 211 30.31 13.23 13.26
N ILE A 212 30.83 14.44 13.44
CA ILE A 212 31.55 14.85 14.68
C ILE A 212 30.56 15.30 15.75
N ILE A 213 29.38 15.78 15.38
CA ILE A 213 28.37 16.28 16.34
C ILE A 213 27.53 15.14 16.95
N LEU A 214 27.43 14.01 16.28
CA LEU A 214 26.65 12.85 16.77
C LEU A 214 27.37 12.01 17.82
N SER A 215 28.69 12.16 17.97
CA SER A 215 29.49 11.48 19.01
C SER A 215 29.56 12.21 20.36
N SER A 216 29.11 13.46 20.42
CA SER A 216 29.17 14.29 21.62
C SER A 216 27.86 14.38 22.44
N ILE A 217 26.80 13.64 22.04
CA ILE A 217 25.55 13.57 22.81
C ILE A 217 25.39 12.16 23.44
N HIS A 218 26.46 11.67 24.02
CA HIS A 218 26.43 10.59 24.99
C HIS A 218 26.87 11.16 26.34
N TYR A 219 25.90 11.69 27.07
CA TYR A 219 25.89 11.73 28.52
C TYR A 219 24.43 11.80 28.98
#